data_4e9cf8ad6848cbe8b620999bfada5a54
#
_entry.id   4e9cf8ad6848cbe8b620999bfada5a54
#
_cell.length_a   1.000
_cell.length_b   1.000
_cell.length_c   1.000
_cell.angle_alpha   90.00
_cell.angle_beta   90.00
_cell.angle_gamma   90.00
#
_symmetry.space_group_name_H-M   'P 1'
#
loop_
_entity.id
_entity.type
_entity.pdbx_description
1 polymer ?
#
loop_
_entity_poly.entity_id
_entity_poly.type
_entity_poly.pdbx_seq_one_letter_code
_entity_poly.pdbx_strand_id
1 'polypeptide(L)'
;MSKTTVVVSCPIDTYSGYGARARDFVKALNKDKYDVKILAQRWGNTRFGYLQDHQEYELQSMIIPQMTQQPDVWIQVTVPNEFQKVGKFNIGLTAGMETDICPPEWVQGCNNMDLVLASSEHGKSSLVNTDIEIKQQDGSSQRLKVETPVEVLFEGVNLEKYFETSSKANMEINLDLDGIKESFCFLFVGHWLQGAFGEDRKNVGWTIKAFLETFKNKKKQPALILKTQNATSSIMDRHNLERKIDEIRRTVKGTLPNIYVLHGELSDDEVNELYNHSKVKAMINFTKGEGFGRPLLEFSMVGKPIIASGWSGHVDFLNKEFTTLVGGSLNNVHSSAVQKGLIIEQAKWFRPNDSEVAIAMRSVFDKYKKYQELAKRQRHYAKTNFSIEKMAEKLDAILSQRLPDMPKQVDLKIPTLQLPKLEKL
;
A
#
# COMPACT_ATOMS: atom_id res chain seq x y z
N MET A 1 -16.28 -12.58 -30.72
CA MET A 1 -15.25 -11.55 -30.90
C MET A 1 -14.03 -11.95 -30.12
N SER A 2 -12.82 -11.83 -30.64
CA SER A 2 -11.60 -12.09 -29.85
C SER A 2 -11.51 -11.03 -28.72
N LYS A 3 -11.20 -11.48 -27.49
CA LYS A 3 -10.97 -10.60 -26.36
C LYS A 3 -9.67 -9.81 -26.59
N THR A 4 -9.59 -8.59 -26.06
CA THR A 4 -8.33 -7.81 -26.00
C THR A 4 -7.33 -8.52 -25.11
N THR A 5 -6.13 -8.77 -25.60
CA THR A 5 -5.06 -9.45 -24.85
C THR A 5 -4.41 -8.48 -23.88
N VAL A 6 -4.48 -8.79 -22.59
CA VAL A 6 -3.87 -8.01 -21.50
C VAL A 6 -2.79 -8.85 -20.83
N VAL A 7 -1.54 -8.35 -20.81
CA VAL A 7 -0.47 -8.97 -20.03
C VAL A 7 -0.15 -8.08 -18.83
N VAL A 8 -0.23 -8.63 -17.62
CA VAL A 8 0.10 -7.96 -16.38
C VAL A 8 1.45 -8.46 -15.86
N SER A 9 2.48 -7.60 -15.95
CA SER A 9 3.79 -7.86 -15.35
C SER A 9 3.80 -7.36 -13.91
N CYS A 10 3.89 -8.26 -12.94
CA CYS A 10 3.67 -7.90 -11.55
C CYS A 10 4.26 -8.92 -10.57
N PRO A 11 4.52 -8.53 -9.30
CA PRO A 11 5.01 -9.43 -8.25
C PRO A 11 3.88 -10.29 -7.64
N ILE A 12 3.07 -10.95 -8.47
CA ILE A 12 1.82 -11.64 -8.12
C ILE A 12 1.98 -12.65 -7.00
N ASP A 13 3.12 -13.36 -6.96
CA ASP A 13 3.39 -14.49 -6.08
C ASP A 13 4.26 -14.13 -4.87
N THR A 14 4.37 -12.82 -4.55
CA THR A 14 5.21 -12.34 -3.44
C THR A 14 4.39 -11.94 -2.21
N TYR A 15 5.00 -12.05 -1.01
CA TYR A 15 4.46 -11.61 0.28
C TYR A 15 4.69 -10.11 0.53
N SER A 16 4.62 -9.28 -0.53
CA SER A 16 4.80 -7.84 -0.45
C SER A 16 3.49 -7.08 -0.58
N GLY A 17 3.48 -5.80 -0.19
CA GLY A 17 2.36 -4.90 -0.45
C GLY A 17 2.06 -4.76 -1.94
N TYR A 18 3.10 -4.70 -2.80
CA TYR A 18 2.94 -4.72 -4.25
C TYR A 18 2.37 -6.05 -4.77
N GLY A 19 2.74 -7.19 -4.15
CA GLY A 19 2.13 -8.49 -4.45
C GLY A 19 0.65 -8.52 -4.12
N ALA A 20 0.26 -8.03 -2.95
CA ALA A 20 -1.15 -7.90 -2.57
C ALA A 20 -1.91 -6.99 -3.53
N ARG A 21 -1.34 -5.81 -3.87
CA ARG A 21 -1.92 -4.89 -4.86
C ARG A 21 -2.09 -5.54 -6.23
N ALA A 22 -1.10 -6.32 -6.69
CA ALA A 22 -1.14 -7.03 -7.96
C ALA A 22 -2.27 -8.07 -7.99
N ARG A 23 -2.44 -8.87 -6.93
CA ARG A 23 -3.52 -9.85 -6.81
C ARG A 23 -4.90 -9.20 -6.85
N ASP A 24 -5.10 -8.16 -6.07
CA ASP A 24 -6.37 -7.42 -6.05
C ASP A 24 -6.67 -6.80 -7.42
N PHE A 25 -5.67 -6.23 -8.07
CA PHE A 25 -5.80 -5.63 -9.40
C PHE A 25 -6.18 -6.65 -10.47
N VAL A 26 -5.48 -7.79 -10.52
CA VAL A 26 -5.79 -8.85 -11.52
C VAL A 26 -7.17 -9.45 -11.29
N LYS A 27 -7.59 -9.61 -10.02
CA LYS A 27 -8.95 -10.05 -9.68
C LYS A 27 -10.02 -9.04 -10.10
N ALA A 28 -9.68 -7.74 -10.06
CA ALA A 28 -10.59 -6.66 -10.46
C ALA A 28 -10.73 -6.50 -11.98
N LEU A 29 -9.82 -7.04 -12.80
CA LEU A 29 -9.93 -6.98 -14.26
C LEU A 29 -11.12 -7.80 -14.77
N ASN A 30 -11.91 -7.19 -15.67
CA ASN A 30 -13.07 -7.83 -16.26
C ASN A 30 -12.64 -8.90 -17.29
N LYS A 31 -12.68 -10.18 -16.88
CA LYS A 31 -12.26 -11.33 -17.70
C LYS A 31 -13.24 -11.68 -18.83
N ASP A 32 -14.42 -11.11 -18.84
CA ASP A 32 -15.34 -11.23 -19.97
C ASP A 32 -14.90 -10.36 -21.14
N LYS A 33 -14.31 -9.21 -20.86
CA LYS A 33 -13.78 -8.26 -21.84
C LYS A 33 -12.34 -8.57 -22.27
N TYR A 34 -11.51 -9.06 -21.35
CA TYR A 34 -10.07 -9.19 -21.51
C TYR A 34 -9.60 -10.66 -21.42
N ASP A 35 -8.63 -11.04 -22.29
CA ASP A 35 -7.83 -12.25 -22.13
C ASP A 35 -6.59 -11.87 -21.28
N VAL A 36 -6.69 -12.15 -19.96
CA VAL A 36 -5.69 -11.71 -19.00
C VAL A 36 -4.61 -12.79 -18.81
N LYS A 37 -3.35 -12.40 -18.96
CA LYS A 37 -2.17 -13.22 -18.70
C LYS A 37 -1.24 -12.51 -17.71
N ILE A 38 -0.51 -13.27 -16.91
CA ILE A 38 0.37 -12.75 -15.87
C ILE A 38 1.80 -13.13 -16.19
N LEU A 39 2.70 -12.13 -16.21
CA LEU A 39 4.13 -12.34 -16.21
C LEU A 39 4.65 -12.07 -14.80
N ALA A 40 4.90 -13.14 -14.04
CA ALA A 40 5.28 -13.04 -12.64
C ALA A 40 6.68 -12.46 -12.46
N GLN A 41 6.81 -11.45 -11.60
CA GLN A 41 8.07 -10.77 -11.27
C GLN A 41 8.45 -11.00 -9.81
N ARG A 42 9.72 -10.85 -9.48
CA ARG A 42 10.19 -10.79 -8.10
C ARG A 42 10.02 -9.38 -7.53
N TRP A 43 9.96 -9.28 -6.21
CA TRP A 43 9.95 -8.01 -5.50
C TRP A 43 11.07 -7.99 -4.46
N GLY A 44 12.23 -7.51 -4.87
CA GLY A 44 13.42 -7.53 -4.02
C GLY A 44 13.68 -8.91 -3.40
N ASN A 45 13.92 -8.94 -2.09
CA ASN A 45 14.17 -10.16 -1.31
C ASN A 45 12.91 -10.69 -0.59
N THR A 46 11.71 -10.24 -0.97
CA THR A 46 10.48 -10.73 -0.33
C THR A 46 10.24 -12.21 -0.64
N ARG A 47 9.64 -12.92 0.31
CA ARG A 47 9.26 -14.34 0.16
C ARG A 47 8.38 -14.51 -1.07
N PHE A 48 8.62 -15.58 -1.79
CA PHE A 48 7.88 -16.03 -2.97
C PHE A 48 7.04 -17.28 -2.61
N GLY A 49 5.98 -17.59 -3.39
CA GLY A 49 5.14 -18.78 -3.17
C GLY A 49 3.78 -18.47 -2.53
N TYR A 50 3.36 -17.19 -2.51
CA TYR A 50 2.07 -16.80 -1.95
C TYR A 50 0.89 -17.54 -2.58
N LEU A 51 0.87 -17.67 -3.92
CA LEU A 51 -0.27 -18.25 -4.63
C LEU A 51 -0.47 -19.73 -4.29
N GLN A 52 0.61 -20.48 -4.12
CA GLN A 52 0.55 -21.88 -3.71
C GLN A 52 0.12 -21.99 -2.24
N ASP A 53 0.74 -21.23 -1.35
CA ASP A 53 0.45 -21.27 0.09
C ASP A 53 -1.01 -20.90 0.40
N HIS A 54 -1.63 -20.04 -0.42
CA HIS A 54 -3.01 -19.57 -0.25
C HIS A 54 -4.00 -20.16 -1.28
N GLN A 55 -3.59 -21.20 -2.04
CA GLN A 55 -4.44 -21.93 -3.00
C GLN A 55 -5.12 -21.01 -4.06
N GLU A 56 -4.42 -19.96 -4.48
CA GLU A 56 -4.89 -19.02 -5.50
C GLU A 56 -4.75 -19.59 -6.92
N TYR A 57 -5.38 -20.76 -7.16
CA TYR A 57 -5.24 -21.55 -8.41
C TYR A 57 -5.68 -20.78 -9.66
N GLU A 58 -6.69 -19.92 -9.56
CA GLU A 58 -7.14 -19.10 -10.67
C GLU A 58 -6.02 -18.18 -11.15
N LEU A 59 -5.35 -17.46 -10.24
CA LEU A 59 -4.23 -16.59 -10.57
C LEU A 59 -3.03 -17.39 -11.09
N GLN A 60 -2.75 -18.56 -10.52
CA GLN A 60 -1.68 -19.45 -11.01
C GLN A 60 -1.91 -19.87 -12.46
N SER A 61 -3.17 -20.20 -12.84
CA SER A 61 -3.51 -20.64 -14.20
C SER A 61 -3.29 -19.56 -15.27
N MET A 62 -3.26 -18.28 -14.88
CA MET A 62 -3.01 -17.15 -15.78
C MET A 62 -1.52 -16.86 -16.01
N ILE A 63 -0.62 -17.48 -15.23
CA ILE A 63 0.82 -17.23 -15.32
C ILE A 63 1.38 -17.84 -16.61
N ILE A 64 2.08 -17.00 -17.38
CA ILE A 64 2.84 -17.44 -18.57
C ILE A 64 4.33 -17.36 -18.30
N PRO A 65 5.13 -18.30 -18.81
CA PRO A 65 6.58 -18.31 -18.60
C PRO A 65 7.29 -17.20 -19.40
N GLN A 66 6.74 -16.83 -20.55
CA GLN A 66 7.24 -15.79 -21.45
C GLN A 66 6.15 -15.30 -22.39
N MET A 67 6.32 -14.12 -22.92
CA MET A 67 5.46 -13.60 -23.99
C MET A 67 5.87 -14.19 -25.35
N THR A 68 4.90 -14.57 -26.16
CA THR A 68 5.11 -15.06 -27.52
C THR A 68 4.78 -14.04 -28.59
N GLN A 69 4.05 -12.99 -28.22
CA GLN A 69 3.65 -11.89 -29.09
C GLN A 69 3.46 -10.60 -28.30
N GLN A 70 3.47 -9.44 -28.98
CA GLN A 70 3.18 -8.16 -28.37
C GLN A 70 1.72 -8.13 -27.89
N PRO A 71 1.43 -7.84 -26.60
CA PRO A 71 0.05 -7.74 -26.10
C PRO A 71 -0.62 -6.45 -26.60
N ASP A 72 -1.95 -6.46 -26.69
CA ASP A 72 -2.71 -5.24 -26.96
C ASP A 72 -2.51 -4.24 -25.82
N VAL A 73 -2.62 -4.71 -24.57
CA VAL A 73 -2.40 -3.90 -23.37
C VAL A 73 -1.30 -4.55 -22.52
N TRP A 74 -0.29 -3.77 -22.20
CA TRP A 74 0.72 -4.10 -21.21
C TRP A 74 0.45 -3.32 -19.92
N ILE A 75 0.37 -4.02 -18.80
CA ILE A 75 0.19 -3.40 -17.48
C ILE A 75 1.37 -3.80 -16.61
N GLN A 76 2.10 -2.83 -16.08
CA GLN A 76 3.25 -3.10 -15.21
C GLN A 76 2.99 -2.56 -13.80
N VAL A 77 3.01 -3.47 -12.81
CA VAL A 77 2.78 -3.16 -11.39
C VAL A 77 4.10 -3.13 -10.66
N THR A 78 4.69 -1.94 -10.55
CA THR A 78 6.00 -1.71 -9.95
C THR A 78 6.23 -0.23 -9.65
N VAL A 79 7.46 0.16 -9.25
CA VAL A 79 7.89 1.55 -9.11
C VAL A 79 8.12 2.18 -10.49
N PRO A 80 7.80 3.46 -10.70
CA PRO A 80 7.80 4.08 -12.03
C PRO A 80 9.14 4.04 -12.80
N ASN A 81 10.27 4.08 -12.10
CA ASN A 81 11.58 3.97 -12.78
C ASN A 81 11.84 2.62 -13.49
N GLU A 82 11.00 1.61 -13.23
CA GLU A 82 11.06 0.31 -13.89
C GLU A 82 10.04 0.18 -15.03
N PHE A 83 9.20 1.17 -15.28
CA PHE A 83 8.18 1.13 -16.33
C PHE A 83 8.78 1.02 -17.73
N GLN A 84 8.28 0.06 -18.50
CA GLN A 84 8.76 -0.26 -19.85
C GLN A 84 7.60 -0.28 -20.85
N LYS A 85 7.85 0.28 -22.02
CA LYS A 85 6.91 0.27 -23.15
C LYS A 85 7.03 -1.06 -23.92
N VAL A 86 6.05 -1.93 -23.77
CA VAL A 86 6.06 -3.30 -24.32
C VAL A 86 4.83 -3.59 -25.19
N GLY A 87 3.65 -3.17 -24.74
CA GLY A 87 2.38 -3.39 -25.42
C GLY A 87 2.09 -2.37 -26.50
N LYS A 88 0.97 -2.54 -27.21
CA LYS A 88 0.43 -1.51 -28.08
C LYS A 88 -0.06 -0.30 -27.27
N PHE A 89 -0.64 -0.56 -26.08
CA PHE A 89 -1.00 0.42 -25.06
C PHE A 89 -0.39 0.01 -23.71
N ASN A 90 0.23 0.95 -23.01
CA ASN A 90 1.06 0.66 -21.84
C ASN A 90 0.55 1.40 -20.60
N ILE A 91 0.28 0.66 -19.53
CA ILE A 91 -0.25 1.19 -18.26
C ILE A 91 0.75 0.90 -17.15
N GLY A 92 1.20 1.95 -16.46
CA GLY A 92 1.97 1.82 -15.22
C GLY A 92 1.03 1.86 -14.01
N LEU A 93 1.11 0.87 -13.12
CA LEU A 93 0.41 0.86 -11.84
C LEU A 93 1.43 0.95 -10.70
N THR A 94 1.35 1.99 -9.90
CA THR A 94 2.25 2.19 -8.76
C THR A 94 1.46 2.44 -7.47
N ALA A 95 2.04 2.04 -6.34
CA ALA A 95 1.49 2.37 -5.01
C ALA A 95 1.55 3.88 -4.70
N GLY A 96 2.20 4.64 -5.55
CA GLY A 96 2.41 6.07 -5.36
C GLY A 96 3.63 6.37 -4.51
N MET A 97 3.75 7.62 -4.10
CA MET A 97 4.88 8.17 -3.37
C MET A 97 4.50 8.56 -1.95
N GLU A 98 5.43 8.45 -1.03
CA GLU A 98 5.23 8.83 0.37
C GLU A 98 5.70 10.25 0.69
N THR A 99 6.25 10.97 -0.29
CA THR A 99 6.71 12.36 -0.21
C THR A 99 5.90 13.25 -1.14
N ASP A 100 6.08 14.57 -1.05
CA ASP A 100 5.37 15.55 -1.87
C ASP A 100 5.79 15.58 -3.34
N ILE A 101 7.02 15.14 -3.65
CA ILE A 101 7.57 15.01 -5.00
C ILE A 101 8.31 13.67 -5.16
N CYS A 102 8.47 13.22 -6.40
CA CYS A 102 9.15 11.97 -6.73
C CYS A 102 10.53 12.19 -7.36
N PRO A 103 11.38 11.14 -7.44
CA PRO A 103 12.66 11.21 -8.14
C PRO A 103 12.51 11.48 -9.65
N PRO A 104 13.52 12.10 -10.30
CA PRO A 104 13.51 12.34 -11.76
C PRO A 104 13.29 11.07 -12.58
N GLU A 105 13.85 9.96 -12.15
CA GLU A 105 13.73 8.66 -12.84
C GLU A 105 12.29 8.16 -12.85
N TRP A 106 11.48 8.54 -11.84
CA TRP A 106 10.05 8.20 -11.81
C TRP A 106 9.26 9.01 -12.82
N VAL A 107 9.62 10.28 -13.02
CA VAL A 107 9.00 11.13 -14.04
C VAL A 107 9.26 10.56 -15.43
N GLN A 108 10.52 10.16 -15.71
CA GLN A 108 10.89 9.53 -16.97
C GLN A 108 10.12 8.21 -17.19
N GLY A 109 10.06 7.38 -16.17
CA GLY A 109 9.31 6.12 -16.23
C GLY A 109 7.82 6.31 -16.48
N CYS A 110 7.19 7.28 -15.81
CA CYS A 110 5.79 7.63 -16.09
C CYS A 110 5.59 8.05 -17.54
N ASN A 111 6.51 8.84 -18.11
CA ASN A 111 6.42 9.32 -19.49
C ASN A 111 6.70 8.22 -20.54
N ASN A 112 7.16 7.03 -20.14
CA ASN A 112 7.21 5.86 -20.99
C ASN A 112 5.85 5.18 -21.18
N MET A 113 4.84 5.52 -20.35
CA MET A 113 3.53 4.89 -20.37
C MET A 113 2.50 5.74 -21.14
N ASP A 114 1.42 5.11 -21.56
CA ASP A 114 0.27 5.79 -22.17
C ASP A 114 -0.75 6.21 -21.09
N LEU A 115 -0.70 5.55 -19.92
CA LEU A 115 -1.50 5.83 -18.73
C LEU A 115 -0.75 5.41 -17.47
N VAL A 116 -0.84 6.20 -16.41
CA VAL A 116 -0.36 5.82 -15.07
C VAL A 116 -1.52 5.77 -14.09
N LEU A 117 -1.58 4.71 -13.29
CA LEU A 117 -2.54 4.53 -12.21
C LEU A 117 -1.81 4.68 -10.87
N ALA A 118 -2.17 5.70 -10.10
CA ALA A 118 -1.68 5.93 -8.74
C ALA A 118 -2.72 5.44 -7.71
N SER A 119 -2.28 4.98 -6.54
CA SER A 119 -3.19 4.43 -5.53
C SER A 119 -4.01 5.47 -4.77
N SER A 120 -3.67 6.76 -4.86
CA SER A 120 -4.32 7.84 -4.11
C SER A 120 -4.19 9.20 -4.81
N GLU A 121 -5.01 10.16 -4.40
CA GLU A 121 -4.87 11.56 -4.84
C GLU A 121 -3.51 12.14 -4.44
N HIS A 122 -2.98 11.75 -3.27
CA HIS A 122 -1.64 12.11 -2.88
C HIS A 122 -0.59 11.57 -3.84
N GLY A 123 -0.65 10.27 -4.17
CA GLY A 123 0.28 9.65 -5.12
C GLY A 123 0.23 10.29 -6.51
N LYS A 124 -0.99 10.59 -7.02
CA LYS A 124 -1.18 11.36 -8.24
C LYS A 124 -0.55 12.75 -8.14
N SER A 125 -0.84 13.47 -7.06
CA SER A 125 -0.30 14.83 -6.85
C SER A 125 1.21 14.85 -6.76
N SER A 126 1.83 13.89 -6.07
CA SER A 126 3.28 13.78 -5.98
C SER A 126 3.94 13.59 -7.34
N LEU A 127 3.33 12.79 -8.24
CA LEU A 127 3.82 12.60 -9.61
C LEU A 127 3.64 13.86 -10.45
N VAL A 128 2.42 14.41 -10.48
CA VAL A 128 2.05 15.53 -11.37
C VAL A 128 2.71 16.85 -10.94
N ASN A 129 2.88 17.08 -9.64
CA ASN A 129 3.50 18.29 -9.11
C ASN A 129 5.04 18.25 -9.13
N THR A 130 5.65 17.11 -9.47
CA THR A 130 7.10 17.02 -9.64
C THR A 130 7.51 17.76 -10.90
N ASP A 131 8.29 18.81 -10.72
CA ASP A 131 8.80 19.69 -11.77
C ASP A 131 10.26 19.99 -11.47
N ILE A 132 11.18 19.33 -12.18
CA ILE A 132 12.61 19.32 -11.89
C ILE A 132 13.36 19.88 -13.08
N GLU A 133 14.26 20.84 -12.82
CA GLU A 133 15.21 21.32 -13.82
C GLU A 133 16.49 20.48 -13.76
N ILE A 134 16.81 19.80 -14.85
CA ILE A 134 18.02 19.00 -14.99
C ILE A 134 19.01 19.77 -15.88
N LYS A 135 20.20 20.05 -15.38
CA LYS A 135 21.30 20.57 -16.18
C LYS A 135 21.93 19.45 -17.00
N GLN A 136 21.99 19.62 -18.31
CA GLN A 136 22.65 18.69 -19.22
C GLN A 136 24.15 18.96 -19.28
N GLN A 137 24.92 18.00 -19.82
CA GLN A 137 26.38 18.13 -19.93
C GLN A 137 26.81 19.26 -20.85
N ASP A 138 25.97 19.66 -21.81
CA ASP A 138 26.19 20.78 -22.73
C ASP A 138 25.85 22.15 -22.14
N GLY A 139 25.46 22.20 -20.86
CA GLY A 139 25.08 23.43 -20.14
C GLY A 139 23.63 23.85 -20.36
N SER A 140 22.85 23.14 -21.21
CA SER A 140 21.41 23.37 -21.34
C SER A 140 20.64 22.88 -20.13
N SER A 141 19.48 23.48 -19.86
CA SER A 141 18.55 23.01 -18.83
C SER A 141 17.35 22.35 -19.48
N GLN A 142 17.01 21.15 -19.02
CA GLN A 142 15.78 20.44 -19.41
C GLN A 142 14.83 20.43 -18.23
N ARG A 143 13.59 20.85 -18.44
CA ARG A 143 12.52 20.75 -17.45
C ARG A 143 11.84 19.40 -17.59
N LEU A 144 11.82 18.65 -16.49
CA LEU A 144 11.27 17.30 -16.44
C LEU A 144 10.01 17.30 -15.56
N LYS A 145 8.89 16.90 -16.16
CA LYS A 145 7.59 16.73 -15.48
C LYS A 145 6.80 15.58 -16.12
N VAL A 146 5.84 15.06 -15.40
CA VAL A 146 4.95 13.99 -15.91
C VAL A 146 3.96 14.60 -16.89
N GLU A 147 4.03 14.14 -18.15
CA GLU A 147 3.14 14.53 -19.26
C GLU A 147 2.07 13.48 -19.51
N THR A 148 2.34 12.22 -19.12
CA THR A 148 1.40 11.10 -19.23
C THR A 148 0.18 11.32 -18.32
N PRO A 149 -1.04 11.00 -18.79
CA PRO A 149 -2.23 11.03 -17.95
C PRO A 149 -2.06 10.15 -16.69
N VAL A 150 -2.35 10.72 -15.52
CA VAL A 150 -2.33 10.01 -14.24
C VAL A 150 -3.75 9.95 -13.68
N GLU A 151 -4.27 8.74 -13.49
CA GLU A 151 -5.57 8.49 -12.88
C GLU A 151 -5.40 7.85 -11.50
N VAL A 152 -6.37 8.08 -10.61
CA VAL A 152 -6.37 7.44 -9.29
C VAL A 152 -7.19 6.17 -9.35
N LEU A 153 -6.53 5.04 -9.06
CA LEU A 153 -7.16 3.77 -8.78
C LEU A 153 -6.79 3.33 -7.36
N PHE A 154 -7.66 3.59 -6.40
CA PHE A 154 -7.43 3.23 -4.99
C PHE A 154 -7.24 1.72 -4.81
N GLU A 155 -6.74 1.29 -3.65
CA GLU A 155 -6.62 -0.12 -3.29
C GLU A 155 -7.90 -0.56 -2.58
N GLY A 156 -8.62 -1.52 -3.14
CA GLY A 156 -9.85 -2.03 -2.55
C GLY A 156 -9.57 -2.95 -1.34
N VAL A 157 -10.42 -2.86 -0.31
CA VAL A 157 -10.38 -3.82 0.79
C VAL A 157 -11.22 -5.06 0.46
N ASN A 158 -10.66 -6.24 0.77
CA ASN A 158 -11.39 -7.50 0.66
C ASN A 158 -12.29 -7.69 1.89
N LEU A 159 -13.62 -7.61 1.67
CA LEU A 159 -14.62 -7.73 2.71
C LEU A 159 -14.86 -9.17 3.21
N GLU A 160 -14.34 -10.17 2.51
CA GLU A 160 -14.35 -11.56 2.95
C GLU A 160 -13.23 -11.84 3.96
N LYS A 161 -12.10 -11.13 3.82
CA LYS A 161 -10.92 -11.25 4.69
C LYS A 161 -10.97 -10.31 5.90
N TYR A 162 -11.40 -9.06 5.69
CA TYR A 162 -11.40 -8.03 6.73
C TYR A 162 -12.84 -7.61 7.07
N PHE A 163 -13.26 -7.94 8.28
CA PHE A 163 -14.62 -7.70 8.76
C PHE A 163 -14.67 -7.71 10.30
N GLU A 164 -15.73 -7.18 10.88
CA GLU A 164 -16.02 -7.31 12.31
C GLU A 164 -16.53 -8.71 12.61
N THR A 165 -15.84 -9.47 13.47
CA THR A 165 -16.16 -10.88 13.77
C THR A 165 -17.54 -11.08 14.34
N SER A 166 -18.06 -10.13 15.15
CA SER A 166 -19.44 -10.16 15.67
C SER A 166 -20.49 -10.12 14.55
N SER A 167 -20.12 -9.77 13.31
CA SER A 167 -21.03 -9.78 12.16
C SER A 167 -21.15 -11.14 11.46
N LYS A 168 -20.26 -12.09 11.78
CA LYS A 168 -20.29 -13.48 11.24
C LYS A 168 -20.47 -14.44 12.41
N ALA A 169 -21.56 -15.21 12.39
CA ALA A 169 -21.82 -16.23 13.40
C ALA A 169 -20.71 -17.31 13.38
N ASN A 170 -20.23 -17.71 14.56
CA ASN A 170 -19.25 -18.79 14.77
C ASN A 170 -17.78 -18.50 14.38
N MET A 171 -17.35 -17.25 14.31
CA MET A 171 -15.93 -16.97 14.14
C MET A 171 -15.28 -16.73 15.49
N GLU A 172 -14.40 -17.64 15.90
CA GLU A 172 -13.61 -17.52 17.13
C GLU A 172 -12.30 -16.78 16.85
N ILE A 173 -11.81 -16.02 17.83
CA ILE A 173 -10.50 -15.40 17.79
C ILE A 173 -9.54 -16.35 18.49
N ASN A 174 -8.60 -16.92 17.72
CA ASN A 174 -7.60 -17.86 18.23
C ASN A 174 -6.26 -17.20 18.57
N LEU A 175 -6.07 -15.94 18.16
CA LEU A 175 -4.85 -15.20 18.46
C LEU A 175 -4.70 -14.96 19.95
N ASP A 176 -3.69 -15.57 20.57
CA ASP A 176 -3.42 -15.45 21.99
C ASP A 176 -2.65 -14.14 22.31
N LEU A 177 -3.31 -13.26 23.03
CA LEU A 177 -2.73 -12.06 23.66
C LEU A 177 -2.82 -12.09 25.18
N ASP A 178 -2.93 -13.26 25.82
CA ASP A 178 -3.14 -13.40 27.27
C ASP A 178 -1.98 -12.85 28.09
N GLY A 179 -0.76 -12.86 27.56
CA GLY A 179 0.39 -12.20 28.17
C GLY A 179 0.27 -10.68 28.31
N ILE A 180 -0.69 -10.03 27.63
CA ILE A 180 -0.97 -8.60 27.74
C ILE A 180 -1.94 -8.37 28.88
N LYS A 181 -1.55 -7.60 29.91
CA LYS A 181 -2.37 -7.37 31.12
C LYS A 181 -3.43 -6.28 30.92
N GLU A 182 -3.18 -5.34 30.01
CA GLU A 182 -4.03 -4.18 29.77
C GLU A 182 -5.27 -4.55 28.94
N SER A 183 -6.42 -4.05 29.35
CA SER A 183 -7.69 -4.20 28.63
C SER A 183 -7.86 -3.19 27.49
N PHE A 184 -6.97 -2.20 27.40
CA PHE A 184 -6.95 -1.19 26.37
C PHE A 184 -5.55 -1.12 25.75
N CYS A 185 -5.45 -1.56 24.49
CA CYS A 185 -4.22 -1.46 23.74
C CYS A 185 -4.44 -0.60 22.49
N PHE A 186 -3.52 0.32 22.25
CA PHE A 186 -3.33 0.89 20.93
C PHE A 186 -2.55 -0.10 20.08
N LEU A 187 -2.86 -0.17 18.79
CA LEU A 187 -2.17 -1.00 17.82
C LEU A 187 -1.45 -0.12 16.79
N PHE A 188 -0.21 -0.45 16.50
CA PHE A 188 0.53 0.02 15.33
C PHE A 188 0.84 -1.16 14.41
N VAL A 189 0.65 -0.99 13.10
CA VAL A 189 0.99 -1.98 12.07
C VAL A 189 1.86 -1.34 11.00
N GLY A 190 3.05 -1.88 10.79
CA GLY A 190 3.96 -1.38 9.76
C GLY A 190 5.41 -1.78 9.99
N HIS A 191 6.24 -1.66 8.94
CA HIS A 191 7.68 -1.91 9.02
C HIS A 191 8.40 -0.75 9.70
N TRP A 192 9.39 -1.06 10.53
CA TRP A 192 10.32 -0.07 11.08
C TRP A 192 11.57 -0.02 10.22
N LEU A 193 11.50 0.80 9.17
CA LEU A 193 12.55 0.89 8.15
C LEU A 193 13.71 1.81 8.58
N GLN A 194 14.61 2.08 7.61
CA GLN A 194 15.79 2.92 7.79
C GLN A 194 15.42 4.36 8.14
N GLY A 195 16.24 4.97 8.97
CA GLY A 195 16.18 6.36 9.39
C GLY A 195 16.79 6.55 10.77
N ALA A 196 17.29 7.74 11.08
CA ALA A 196 17.64 8.15 12.43
C ALA A 196 16.38 8.14 13.32
N PHE A 197 16.54 8.37 14.63
CA PHE A 197 15.41 8.40 15.56
C PHE A 197 14.36 9.44 15.13
N GLY A 198 13.13 8.96 14.89
CA GLY A 198 12.02 9.81 14.42
C GLY A 198 12.17 10.29 12.97
N GLU A 199 13.08 9.72 12.19
CA GLU A 199 13.29 10.04 10.79
C GLU A 199 13.00 8.88 9.84
N ASP A 200 12.56 7.74 10.35
CA ASP A 200 12.00 6.68 9.51
C ASP A 200 10.61 7.08 8.98
N ARG A 201 10.27 6.61 7.78
CA ARG A 201 9.02 6.96 7.10
C ARG A 201 7.76 6.65 7.93
N LYS A 202 7.72 5.50 8.58
CA LYS A 202 6.59 5.10 9.43
C LYS A 202 6.60 5.78 10.80
N ASN A 203 7.65 6.52 11.12
CA ASN A 203 7.79 7.32 12.36
C ASN A 203 7.63 6.47 13.64
N VAL A 204 8.11 5.21 13.60
CA VAL A 204 7.85 4.22 14.67
C VAL A 204 8.50 4.63 15.98
N GLY A 205 9.79 5.02 15.93
CA GLY A 205 10.52 5.43 17.13
C GLY A 205 9.89 6.64 17.81
N TRP A 206 9.50 7.64 17.04
CA TRP A 206 8.80 8.81 17.55
C TRP A 206 7.41 8.47 18.09
N THR A 207 6.66 7.59 17.41
CA THR A 207 5.35 7.09 17.87
C THR A 207 5.46 6.43 19.25
N ILE A 208 6.48 5.60 19.46
CA ILE A 208 6.76 4.98 20.75
C ILE A 208 7.01 6.05 21.82
N LYS A 209 7.89 7.01 21.53
CA LYS A 209 8.20 8.11 22.49
C LYS A 209 6.96 8.95 22.81
N ALA A 210 6.18 9.35 21.80
CA ALA A 210 4.96 10.11 21.97
C ALA A 210 3.92 9.36 22.85
N PHE A 211 3.79 8.03 22.64
CA PHE A 211 2.94 7.18 23.46
C PHE A 211 3.41 7.13 24.92
N LEU A 212 4.69 6.89 25.16
CA LEU A 212 5.28 6.86 26.50
C LEU A 212 5.09 8.18 27.24
N GLU A 213 5.42 9.31 26.59
CA GLU A 213 5.27 10.67 27.14
C GLU A 213 3.79 10.99 27.47
N THR A 214 2.86 10.54 26.62
CA THR A 214 1.43 10.81 26.79
C THR A 214 0.84 10.10 28.01
N PHE A 215 1.29 8.88 28.30
CA PHE A 215 0.67 8.01 29.32
C PHE A 215 1.55 7.74 30.54
N LYS A 216 2.80 8.25 30.59
CA LYS A 216 3.63 8.12 31.79
C LYS A 216 2.96 8.66 33.06
N ASN A 217 3.23 8.05 34.18
CA ASN A 217 2.76 8.45 35.52
C ASN A 217 1.22 8.47 35.68
N LYS A 218 0.48 7.83 34.77
CA LYS A 218 -0.97 7.70 34.92
C LYS A 218 -1.30 6.51 35.80
N LYS A 219 -2.33 6.63 36.64
CA LYS A 219 -2.80 5.54 37.48
C LYS A 219 -3.35 4.37 36.65
N LYS A 220 -4.03 4.67 35.54
CA LYS A 220 -4.50 3.71 34.55
C LYS A 220 -3.79 4.02 33.23
N GLN A 221 -3.02 3.08 32.73
CA GLN A 221 -2.25 3.20 31.51
C GLN A 221 -2.78 2.22 30.47
N PRO A 222 -2.90 2.63 29.18
CA PRO A 222 -3.06 1.68 28.07
C PRO A 222 -1.73 1.01 27.76
N ALA A 223 -1.75 -0.04 26.92
CA ALA A 223 -0.54 -0.56 26.27
C ALA A 223 -0.46 -0.17 24.80
N LEU A 224 0.73 -0.33 24.23
CA LEU A 224 0.97 -0.24 22.80
C LEU A 224 1.41 -1.60 22.27
N ILE A 225 0.69 -2.13 21.30
CA ILE A 225 1.06 -3.31 20.54
C ILE A 225 1.70 -2.84 19.23
N LEU A 226 2.92 -3.27 18.97
CA LEU A 226 3.66 -3.01 17.73
C LEU A 226 3.68 -4.29 16.91
N LYS A 227 2.84 -4.38 15.87
CA LYS A 227 2.99 -5.37 14.82
C LYS A 227 3.98 -4.82 13.81
N THR A 228 5.24 -5.16 14.00
CA THR A 228 6.36 -4.57 13.24
C THR A 228 7.50 -5.55 13.04
N GLN A 229 8.23 -5.31 11.98
CA GLN A 229 9.52 -5.95 11.66
C GLN A 229 10.35 -4.96 10.85
N ASN A 230 11.66 -5.20 10.70
CA ASN A 230 12.49 -4.47 9.76
C ASN A 230 12.36 -5.10 8.35
N ALA A 231 13.49 -5.49 7.74
CA ALA A 231 13.50 -6.12 6.42
C ALA A 231 13.20 -7.62 6.45
N THR A 232 13.38 -8.27 7.62
CA THR A 232 13.21 -9.73 7.80
C THR A 232 12.45 -10.02 9.09
N SER A 233 11.97 -11.26 9.24
CA SER A 233 11.36 -11.75 10.47
C SER A 233 12.31 -12.66 11.28
N SER A 234 13.62 -12.41 11.20
CA SER A 234 14.63 -13.20 11.91
C SER A 234 14.71 -12.87 13.40
N ILE A 235 15.28 -13.78 14.20
CA ILE A 235 15.54 -13.57 15.63
C ILE A 235 16.45 -12.35 15.85
N MET A 236 17.44 -12.13 14.97
CA MET A 236 18.32 -10.95 15.04
C MET A 236 17.56 -9.66 14.80
N ASP A 237 16.61 -9.68 13.89
CA ASP A 237 15.72 -8.55 13.65
C ASP A 237 14.91 -8.19 14.89
N ARG A 238 14.30 -9.20 15.53
CA ARG A 238 13.55 -9.03 16.77
C ARG A 238 14.42 -8.41 17.88
N HIS A 239 15.63 -8.94 18.13
CA HIS A 239 16.53 -8.38 19.13
C HIS A 239 16.91 -6.92 18.83
N ASN A 240 17.09 -6.58 17.55
CA ASN A 240 17.37 -5.21 17.14
C ASN A 240 16.19 -4.26 17.44
N LEU A 241 14.97 -4.71 17.19
CA LEU A 241 13.76 -3.94 17.54
C LEU A 241 13.62 -3.74 19.06
N GLU A 242 13.79 -4.81 19.83
CA GLU A 242 13.72 -4.76 21.30
C GLU A 242 14.76 -3.77 21.85
N ARG A 243 16.00 -3.81 21.35
CA ARG A 243 17.05 -2.85 21.74
C ARG A 243 16.66 -1.40 21.42
N LYS A 244 16.15 -1.11 20.21
CA LYS A 244 15.69 0.23 19.84
C LYS A 244 14.57 0.72 20.76
N ILE A 245 13.62 -0.15 21.12
CA ILE A 245 12.54 0.18 22.04
C ILE A 245 13.10 0.51 23.44
N ASP A 246 14.05 -0.27 23.95
CA ASP A 246 14.66 -0.03 25.24
C ASP A 246 15.45 1.27 25.27
N GLU A 247 16.19 1.58 24.20
CA GLU A 247 16.87 2.87 24.05
C GLU A 247 15.89 4.05 24.17
N ILE A 248 14.75 3.96 23.49
CA ILE A 248 13.69 4.99 23.58
C ILE A 248 13.13 5.07 25.01
N ARG A 249 12.80 3.93 25.61
CA ARG A 249 12.27 3.88 26.99
C ARG A 249 13.19 4.57 27.99
N ARG A 250 14.51 4.40 27.87
CA ARG A 250 15.50 5.06 28.73
C ARG A 250 15.50 6.61 28.61
N THR A 251 15.02 7.15 27.51
CA THR A 251 14.92 8.62 27.33
C THR A 251 13.72 9.25 28.04
N VAL A 252 12.73 8.45 28.48
CA VAL A 252 11.51 8.92 29.12
C VAL A 252 11.51 8.54 30.59
N LYS A 253 11.47 9.55 31.48
CA LYS A 253 11.46 9.35 32.95
C LYS A 253 10.06 9.16 33.47
N GLY A 254 9.90 8.33 34.50
CA GLY A 254 8.66 8.07 35.21
C GLY A 254 8.18 6.63 35.12
N THR A 255 6.97 6.36 35.62
CA THR A 255 6.30 5.06 35.44
C THR A 255 5.72 4.99 34.03
N LEU A 256 6.26 4.11 33.20
CA LEU A 256 5.95 4.02 31.77
C LEU A 256 4.87 2.98 31.49
N PRO A 257 3.99 3.21 30.51
CA PRO A 257 3.08 2.21 29.98
C PRO A 257 3.84 1.06 29.28
N ASN A 258 3.20 -0.11 29.17
CA ASN A 258 3.80 -1.26 28.53
C ASN A 258 3.75 -1.16 26.98
N ILE A 259 4.77 -1.76 26.37
CA ILE A 259 4.87 -1.93 24.91
C ILE A 259 5.07 -3.42 24.65
N TYR A 260 4.31 -3.97 23.72
CA TYR A 260 4.39 -5.36 23.30
C TYR A 260 4.73 -5.42 21.82
N VAL A 261 5.57 -6.38 21.42
CA VAL A 261 6.01 -6.55 20.04
C VAL A 261 5.45 -7.87 19.50
N LEU A 262 4.67 -7.77 18.44
CA LEU A 262 4.29 -8.89 17.59
C LEU A 262 5.22 -8.89 16.38
N HIS A 263 6.27 -9.70 16.46
CA HIS A 263 7.27 -9.85 15.41
C HIS A 263 7.00 -11.11 14.60
N GLY A 264 7.23 -11.04 13.29
CA GLY A 264 7.00 -12.14 12.38
C GLY A 264 5.84 -11.88 11.42
N GLU A 265 5.62 -12.83 10.52
CA GLU A 265 4.53 -12.78 9.56
C GLU A 265 3.22 -13.25 10.22
N LEU A 266 2.13 -12.64 9.84
CA LEU A 266 0.76 -13.07 10.13
C LEU A 266 0.03 -13.27 8.81
N SER A 267 -0.82 -14.28 8.75
CA SER A 267 -1.78 -14.46 7.65
C SER A 267 -2.85 -13.35 7.69
N ASP A 268 -3.60 -13.18 6.61
CA ASP A 268 -4.71 -12.22 6.56
C ASP A 268 -5.76 -12.52 7.65
N ASP A 269 -6.01 -13.79 7.95
CA ASP A 269 -6.94 -14.22 9.00
C ASP A 269 -6.42 -13.84 10.39
N GLU A 270 -5.15 -14.12 10.68
CA GLU A 270 -4.52 -13.71 11.94
C GLU A 270 -4.45 -12.18 12.11
N VAL A 271 -4.26 -11.44 11.00
CA VAL A 271 -4.33 -9.98 11.02
C VAL A 271 -5.75 -9.51 11.34
N ASN A 272 -6.78 -10.13 10.73
CA ASN A 272 -8.17 -9.81 11.04
C ASN A 272 -8.53 -10.17 12.48
N GLU A 273 -8.04 -11.31 13.01
CA GLU A 273 -8.19 -11.68 14.43
C GLU A 273 -7.53 -10.64 15.35
N LEU A 274 -6.30 -10.21 15.05
CA LEU A 274 -5.62 -9.14 15.78
C LEU A 274 -6.44 -7.85 15.82
N TYR A 275 -6.99 -7.45 14.67
CA TYR A 275 -7.82 -6.26 14.58
C TYR A 275 -9.10 -6.38 15.40
N ASN A 276 -9.72 -7.55 15.43
CA ASN A 276 -10.94 -7.84 16.19
C ASN A 276 -10.68 -8.09 17.68
N HIS A 277 -9.46 -8.46 18.08
CA HIS A 277 -9.16 -8.87 19.44
C HIS A 277 -9.66 -7.85 20.48
N SER A 278 -10.26 -8.34 21.57
CA SER A 278 -10.95 -7.52 22.58
C SER A 278 -10.05 -6.50 23.29
N LYS A 279 -8.75 -6.80 23.43
CA LYS A 279 -7.74 -5.89 24.01
C LYS A 279 -7.31 -4.78 23.05
N VAL A 280 -7.36 -4.99 21.74
CA VAL A 280 -7.07 -3.98 20.72
C VAL A 280 -8.26 -3.03 20.61
N LYS A 281 -8.08 -1.78 21.01
CA LYS A 281 -9.16 -0.78 21.06
C LYS A 281 -9.05 0.29 19.97
N ALA A 282 -7.85 0.68 19.56
CA ALA A 282 -7.67 1.70 18.55
C ALA A 282 -6.36 1.44 17.77
N MET A 283 -6.32 1.86 16.51
CA MET A 283 -5.07 1.89 15.74
C MET A 283 -4.49 3.30 15.75
N ILE A 284 -3.17 3.40 15.86
CA ILE A 284 -2.41 4.64 15.70
C ILE A 284 -1.43 4.50 14.56
N ASN A 285 -1.35 5.52 13.69
CA ASN A 285 -0.38 5.56 12.60
C ASN A 285 0.03 7.01 12.34
N PHE A 286 1.18 7.41 12.90
CA PHE A 286 1.73 8.76 12.73
C PHE A 286 2.80 8.80 11.65
N THR A 287 2.55 8.09 10.55
CA THR A 287 3.44 8.02 9.39
C THR A 287 3.74 9.41 8.83
N LYS A 288 4.93 9.55 8.26
CA LYS A 288 5.32 10.76 7.52
C LYS A 288 4.77 10.79 6.09
N GLY A 289 4.34 9.63 5.57
CA GLY A 289 3.68 9.47 4.29
C GLY A 289 3.32 8.02 3.98
N GLU A 290 2.22 7.86 3.28
CA GLU A 290 1.71 6.61 2.74
C GLU A 290 1.32 6.79 1.28
N GLY A 291 1.68 5.87 0.42
CA GLY A 291 1.12 5.84 -0.92
C GLY A 291 -0.38 5.60 -0.90
N PHE A 292 -0.84 4.69 -0.02
CA PHE A 292 -2.27 4.44 0.23
C PHE A 292 -2.58 4.20 1.71
N GLY A 293 -1.94 3.21 2.35
CA GLY A 293 -2.14 2.90 3.77
C GLY A 293 -3.11 1.73 4.02
N ARG A 294 -2.93 0.61 3.30
CA ARG A 294 -3.78 -0.61 3.41
C ARG A 294 -4.14 -1.00 4.85
N PRO A 295 -3.20 -1.10 5.82
CA PRO A 295 -3.55 -1.52 7.18
C PRO A 295 -4.59 -0.63 7.86
N LEU A 296 -4.64 0.67 7.53
CA LEU A 296 -5.64 1.60 8.05
C LEU A 296 -7.02 1.34 7.44
N LEU A 297 -7.07 1.04 6.12
CA LEU A 297 -8.32 0.68 5.46
C LEU A 297 -8.86 -0.65 5.98
N GLU A 298 -8.00 -1.67 6.08
CA GLU A 298 -8.32 -3.00 6.62
C GLU A 298 -8.84 -2.90 8.06
N PHE A 299 -8.15 -2.13 8.92
CA PHE A 299 -8.60 -1.90 10.29
C PHE A 299 -9.93 -1.13 10.38
N SER A 300 -10.22 -0.27 9.40
CA SER A 300 -11.53 0.42 9.35
C SER A 300 -12.70 -0.58 9.34
N MET A 301 -12.50 -1.79 8.79
CA MET A 301 -13.55 -2.81 8.65
C MET A 301 -14.02 -3.39 9.99
N VAL A 302 -13.24 -3.25 11.05
CA VAL A 302 -13.63 -3.75 12.40
C VAL A 302 -14.35 -2.70 13.25
N GLY A 303 -14.52 -1.48 12.75
CA GLY A 303 -15.29 -0.43 13.45
C GLY A 303 -14.66 0.04 14.76
N LYS A 304 -13.33 0.05 14.84
CA LYS A 304 -12.56 0.58 15.98
C LYS A 304 -11.88 1.90 15.62
N PRO A 305 -11.67 2.81 16.59
CA PRO A 305 -11.07 4.12 16.36
C PRO A 305 -9.68 4.06 15.69
N ILE A 306 -9.46 5.01 14.78
CA ILE A 306 -8.16 5.24 14.14
C ILE A 306 -7.70 6.65 14.48
N ILE A 307 -6.42 6.80 14.84
CA ILE A 307 -5.72 8.09 14.96
C ILE A 307 -4.58 8.05 13.96
N ALA A 308 -4.59 8.95 12.99
CA ALA A 308 -3.59 8.96 11.92
C ALA A 308 -3.13 10.37 11.59
N SER A 309 -1.97 10.48 10.92
CA SER A 309 -1.51 11.73 10.32
C SER A 309 -2.57 12.27 9.34
N GLY A 310 -2.83 13.57 9.33
CA GLY A 310 -3.81 14.21 8.45
C GLY A 310 -3.26 14.51 7.06
N TRP A 311 -2.39 13.65 6.51
CA TRP A 311 -1.72 13.87 5.24
C TRP A 311 -1.36 12.55 4.54
N SER A 312 -1.30 12.57 3.22
CA SER A 312 -0.95 11.50 2.27
C SER A 312 -2.09 10.51 1.96
N GLY A 313 -1.78 9.38 1.31
CA GLY A 313 -2.76 8.56 0.63
C GLY A 313 -3.92 8.03 1.47
N HIS A 314 -3.72 7.83 2.76
CA HIS A 314 -4.80 7.31 3.62
C HIS A 314 -5.91 8.33 3.95
N VAL A 315 -5.70 9.63 3.69
CA VAL A 315 -6.77 10.63 3.88
C VAL A 315 -7.88 10.51 2.82
N ASP A 316 -7.64 9.78 1.73
CA ASP A 316 -8.65 9.53 0.71
C ASP A 316 -9.82 8.70 1.24
N PHE A 317 -9.54 7.74 2.13
CA PHE A 317 -10.55 6.84 2.69
C PHE A 317 -10.82 7.05 4.20
N LEU A 318 -9.97 7.77 4.91
CA LEU A 318 -10.23 8.16 6.30
C LEU A 318 -11.01 9.47 6.35
N ASN A 319 -12.32 9.38 6.52
CA ASN A 319 -13.16 10.56 6.59
C ASN A 319 -12.88 11.35 7.89
N LYS A 320 -12.54 12.63 7.75
CA LYS A 320 -12.20 13.53 8.87
C LYS A 320 -13.32 13.71 9.91
N GLU A 321 -14.58 13.46 9.53
CA GLU A 321 -15.71 13.53 10.46
C GLU A 321 -15.81 12.29 11.36
N PHE A 322 -15.25 11.16 10.93
CA PHE A 322 -15.38 9.86 11.60
C PHE A 322 -14.07 9.34 12.14
N THR A 323 -12.93 9.93 11.72
CA THR A 323 -11.58 9.51 12.08
C THR A 323 -10.83 10.65 12.73
N THR A 324 -9.93 10.35 13.66
CA THR A 324 -9.08 11.36 14.30
C THR A 324 -7.82 11.56 13.45
N LEU A 325 -7.84 12.57 12.58
CA LEU A 325 -6.68 12.99 11.81
C LEU A 325 -5.96 14.12 12.54
N VAL A 326 -4.66 13.93 12.82
CA VAL A 326 -3.84 14.93 13.50
C VAL A 326 -3.16 15.87 12.52
N GLY A 327 -3.14 17.14 12.84
CA GLY A 327 -2.44 18.17 12.08
C GLY A 327 -0.92 18.06 12.19
N GLY A 328 -0.23 18.85 11.38
CA GLY A 328 1.23 18.90 11.34
C GLY A 328 1.75 19.80 10.24
N SER A 329 3.01 19.61 9.85
CA SER A 329 3.69 20.41 8.82
C SER A 329 4.51 19.53 7.88
N LEU A 330 4.76 20.01 6.67
CA LEU A 330 5.70 19.38 5.75
C LEU A 330 7.13 19.84 6.07
N ASN A 331 8.02 18.90 6.26
CA ASN A 331 9.42 19.11 6.55
C ASN A 331 10.29 18.37 5.54
N ASN A 332 11.48 18.87 5.26
CA ASN A 332 12.42 18.20 4.37
C ASN A 332 12.74 16.81 4.90
N VAL A 333 12.94 15.89 3.97
CA VAL A 333 13.42 14.54 4.29
C VAL A 333 14.80 14.64 4.93
N HIS A 334 14.99 13.95 6.06
CA HIS A 334 16.30 13.89 6.72
C HIS A 334 17.27 13.01 5.91
N SER A 335 18.54 13.40 5.83
CA SER A 335 19.56 12.69 5.04
C SER A 335 19.67 11.20 5.35
N SER A 336 19.44 10.80 6.62
CA SER A 336 19.45 9.38 7.03
C SER A 336 18.32 8.53 6.44
N ALA A 337 17.28 9.15 5.91
CA ALA A 337 16.12 8.49 5.30
C ALA A 337 16.11 8.59 3.77
N VAL A 338 17.04 9.32 3.19
CA VAL A 338 17.21 9.39 1.73
C VAL A 338 17.54 8.02 1.17
N GLN A 339 16.83 7.62 0.12
CA GLN A 339 17.04 6.38 -0.61
C GLN A 339 17.12 6.68 -2.09
N LYS A 340 18.30 6.40 -2.69
CA LYS A 340 18.54 6.67 -4.11
C LYS A 340 17.45 6.04 -4.99
N GLY A 341 16.84 6.85 -5.85
CA GLY A 341 15.79 6.42 -6.78
C GLY A 341 14.41 6.19 -6.14
N LEU A 342 14.25 6.45 -4.82
CA LEU A 342 12.98 6.33 -4.11
C LEU A 342 12.62 7.58 -3.32
N ILE A 343 13.48 8.03 -2.42
CA ILE A 343 13.25 9.20 -1.56
C ILE A 343 14.41 10.16 -1.75
N ILE A 344 14.14 11.35 -2.29
CA ILE A 344 15.15 12.37 -2.57
C ILE A 344 15.23 13.42 -1.46
N GLU A 345 16.39 14.03 -1.31
CA GLU A 345 16.66 15.02 -0.26
C GLU A 345 15.80 16.29 -0.38
N GLN A 346 15.43 16.67 -1.61
CA GLN A 346 14.61 17.86 -1.89
C GLN A 346 13.14 17.64 -1.54
N ALA A 347 12.72 16.41 -1.36
CA ALA A 347 11.34 16.07 -1.04
C ALA A 347 11.00 16.41 0.41
N LYS A 348 9.70 16.58 0.64
CA LYS A 348 9.13 16.82 1.96
C LYS A 348 8.16 15.71 2.31
N TRP A 349 8.02 15.49 3.59
CA TRP A 349 7.03 14.62 4.17
C TRP A 349 6.42 15.22 5.45
N PHE A 350 5.38 14.59 5.94
CA PHE A 350 4.61 15.12 7.04
C PHE A 350 5.24 14.85 8.40
N ARG A 351 5.24 15.86 9.27
CA ARG A 351 5.56 15.73 10.68
C ARG A 351 4.33 16.09 11.50
N PRO A 352 3.74 15.09 12.22
CA PRO A 352 2.58 15.33 13.07
C PRO A 352 2.92 16.28 14.24
N ASN A 353 1.92 17.03 14.70
CA ASN A 353 2.05 17.92 15.84
C ASN A 353 2.02 17.13 17.15
N ASP A 354 3.07 17.23 17.96
CA ASP A 354 3.26 16.48 19.20
C ASP A 354 2.09 16.67 20.19
N SER A 355 1.59 17.90 20.35
CA SER A 355 0.50 18.20 21.27
C SER A 355 -0.84 17.64 20.79
N GLU A 356 -1.13 17.72 19.50
CA GLU A 356 -2.35 17.15 18.92
C GLU A 356 -2.37 15.62 19.03
N VAL A 357 -1.24 14.97 18.77
CA VAL A 357 -1.09 13.51 18.92
C VAL A 357 -1.36 13.08 20.36
N ALA A 358 -0.78 13.78 21.34
CA ALA A 358 -1.00 13.49 22.76
C ALA A 358 -2.46 13.72 23.18
N ILE A 359 -3.10 14.78 22.70
CA ILE A 359 -4.51 15.10 22.96
C ILE A 359 -5.39 14.02 22.31
N ALA A 360 -5.14 13.64 21.07
CA ALA A 360 -5.90 12.63 20.33
C ALA A 360 -5.87 11.27 21.04
N MET A 361 -4.66 10.78 21.39
CA MET A 361 -4.52 9.50 22.10
C MET A 361 -5.25 9.51 23.46
N ARG A 362 -5.10 10.57 24.27
CA ARG A 362 -5.84 10.70 25.55
C ARG A 362 -7.33 10.75 25.32
N SER A 363 -7.81 11.53 24.36
CA SER A 363 -9.24 11.66 24.09
C SER A 363 -9.88 10.34 23.67
N VAL A 364 -9.21 9.56 22.82
CA VAL A 364 -9.70 8.23 22.40
C VAL A 364 -9.69 7.26 23.59
N PHE A 365 -8.64 7.29 24.42
CA PHE A 365 -8.55 6.44 25.62
C PHE A 365 -9.65 6.77 26.63
N ASP A 366 -9.83 8.06 26.97
CA ASP A 366 -10.74 8.52 28.02
C ASP A 366 -12.21 8.46 27.58
N LYS A 367 -12.49 8.67 26.28
CA LYS A 367 -13.84 8.77 25.71
C LYS A 367 -14.10 7.69 24.66
N TYR A 368 -13.59 6.48 24.87
CA TYR A 368 -13.59 5.40 23.90
C TYR A 368 -14.93 5.15 23.20
N LYS A 369 -16.04 5.06 23.97
CA LYS A 369 -17.38 4.82 23.41
C LYS A 369 -17.79 5.83 22.34
N LYS A 370 -17.48 7.12 22.55
CA LYS A 370 -17.76 8.18 21.56
C LYS A 370 -17.01 7.91 20.26
N TYR A 371 -15.72 7.61 20.34
CA TYR A 371 -14.89 7.37 19.16
C TYR A 371 -15.22 6.03 18.47
N GLN A 372 -15.69 5.05 19.23
CA GLN A 372 -16.17 3.78 18.66
C GLN A 372 -17.41 3.99 17.79
N GLU A 373 -18.36 4.85 18.21
CA GLU A 373 -19.52 5.17 17.37
C GLU A 373 -19.13 5.88 16.07
N LEU A 374 -18.16 6.79 16.13
CA LEU A 374 -17.60 7.41 14.92
C LEU A 374 -16.90 6.37 14.02
N ALA A 375 -16.15 5.44 14.61
CA ALA A 375 -15.46 4.38 13.87
C ALA A 375 -16.42 3.41 13.17
N LYS A 376 -17.62 3.16 13.71
CA LYS A 376 -18.67 2.40 13.00
C LYS A 376 -19.15 3.15 11.75
N ARG A 377 -19.24 4.48 11.81
CA ARG A 377 -19.58 5.31 10.65
C ARG A 377 -18.43 5.29 9.62
N GLN A 378 -17.18 5.35 10.07
CA GLN A 378 -15.99 5.19 9.22
C GLN A 378 -16.00 3.83 8.52
N ARG A 379 -16.30 2.73 9.23
CA ARG A 379 -16.45 1.40 8.63
C ARG A 379 -17.48 1.39 7.51
N HIS A 380 -18.66 1.95 7.75
CA HIS A 380 -19.72 2.00 6.75
C HIS A 380 -19.25 2.79 5.50
N TYR A 381 -18.66 3.97 5.72
CA TYR A 381 -18.12 4.80 4.64
C TYR A 381 -17.06 4.07 3.81
N ALA A 382 -16.06 3.48 4.47
CA ALA A 382 -14.97 2.79 3.80
C ALA A 382 -15.46 1.52 3.06
N LYS A 383 -16.34 0.72 3.70
CA LYS A 383 -16.95 -0.46 3.08
C LYS A 383 -17.72 -0.12 1.79
N THR A 384 -18.46 0.99 1.81
CA THR A 384 -19.31 1.39 0.66
C THR A 384 -18.50 1.95 -0.50
N ASN A 385 -17.36 2.63 -0.22
CA ASN A 385 -16.65 3.40 -1.22
C ASN A 385 -15.28 2.81 -1.62
N PHE A 386 -14.69 1.93 -0.79
CA PHE A 386 -13.33 1.44 -0.96
C PHE A 386 -13.21 -0.09 -0.90
N SER A 387 -14.26 -0.81 -1.27
CA SER A 387 -14.18 -2.27 -1.44
C SER A 387 -13.48 -2.65 -2.76
N ILE A 388 -13.09 -3.93 -2.90
CA ILE A 388 -12.52 -4.46 -4.16
C ILE A 388 -13.51 -4.30 -5.31
N GLU A 389 -14.81 -4.49 -5.06
CA GLU A 389 -15.86 -4.33 -6.08
C GLU A 389 -15.91 -2.88 -6.57
N LYS A 390 -15.81 -1.90 -5.66
CA LYS A 390 -15.76 -0.48 -6.03
C LYS A 390 -14.47 -0.12 -6.77
N MET A 391 -13.36 -0.74 -6.44
CA MET A 391 -12.12 -0.61 -7.20
C MET A 391 -12.29 -1.19 -8.60
N ALA A 392 -12.93 -2.34 -8.76
CA ALA A 392 -13.19 -2.98 -10.06
C ALA A 392 -14.11 -2.12 -10.95
N GLU A 393 -15.19 -1.57 -10.38
CA GLU A 393 -16.08 -0.61 -11.09
C GLU A 393 -15.27 0.60 -11.59
N LYS A 394 -14.44 1.19 -10.75
CA LYS A 394 -13.58 2.33 -11.11
C LYS A 394 -12.55 1.96 -12.18
N LEU A 395 -11.93 0.80 -12.06
CA LEU A 395 -10.97 0.30 -13.06
C LEU A 395 -11.63 0.12 -14.42
N ASP A 396 -12.81 -0.52 -14.46
CA ASP A 396 -13.55 -0.71 -15.73
C ASP A 396 -13.94 0.63 -16.38
N ALA A 397 -14.34 1.61 -15.59
CA ALA A 397 -14.63 2.96 -16.06
C ALA A 397 -13.39 3.66 -16.65
N ILE A 398 -12.24 3.60 -15.94
CA ILE A 398 -10.98 4.19 -16.42
C ILE A 398 -10.54 3.50 -17.72
N LEU A 399 -10.53 2.17 -17.78
CA LEU A 399 -10.12 1.43 -18.97
C LEU A 399 -11.06 1.71 -20.15
N SER A 400 -12.37 1.76 -19.93
CA SER A 400 -13.35 2.07 -20.99
C SER A 400 -13.17 3.48 -21.56
N GLN A 401 -12.68 4.43 -20.76
CA GLN A 401 -12.45 5.81 -21.19
C GLN A 401 -11.08 6.00 -21.87
N ARG A 402 -10.05 5.27 -21.43
CA ARG A 402 -8.65 5.51 -21.78
C ARG A 402 -8.08 4.55 -22.83
N LEU A 403 -8.60 3.32 -22.91
CA LEU A 403 -8.12 2.38 -23.92
C LEU A 403 -8.61 2.80 -25.31
N PRO A 404 -7.72 2.87 -26.31
CA PRO A 404 -8.12 3.06 -27.70
C PRO A 404 -8.81 1.80 -28.25
N ASP A 405 -9.54 1.97 -29.34
CA ASP A 405 -10.04 0.83 -30.10
C ASP A 405 -8.84 -0.03 -30.59
N MET A 406 -8.75 -1.25 -30.08
CA MET A 406 -7.68 -2.15 -30.48
C MET A 406 -7.92 -2.68 -31.90
N PRO A 407 -6.92 -2.59 -32.81
CA PRO A 407 -7.06 -3.15 -34.16
C PRO A 407 -7.30 -4.66 -34.04
N LYS A 408 -8.39 -5.13 -34.63
CA LYS A 408 -8.70 -6.55 -34.70
C LYS A 408 -7.68 -7.25 -35.56
N GLN A 409 -7.13 -8.35 -35.10
CA GLN A 409 -6.28 -9.22 -35.90
C GLN A 409 -7.12 -9.76 -37.08
N VAL A 410 -6.77 -9.39 -38.29
CA VAL A 410 -7.41 -9.93 -39.50
C VAL A 410 -6.62 -11.19 -39.85
N ASP A 411 -7.29 -12.35 -39.78
CA ASP A 411 -6.72 -13.58 -40.32
C ASP A 411 -6.52 -13.40 -41.85
N LEU A 412 -5.32 -13.07 -42.24
CA LEU A 412 -4.92 -13.09 -43.65
C LEU A 412 -4.95 -14.55 -44.11
N LYS A 413 -6.02 -14.98 -44.75
CA LYS A 413 -6.01 -16.21 -45.54
C LYS A 413 -5.02 -16.03 -46.72
N ILE A 414 -3.79 -16.41 -46.49
CA ILE A 414 -2.79 -16.48 -47.58
C ILE A 414 -3.32 -17.53 -48.57
N PRO A 415 -3.56 -17.17 -49.82
CA PRO A 415 -3.96 -18.16 -50.85
C PRO A 415 -2.91 -19.25 -50.91
N THR A 416 -3.35 -20.49 -50.82
CA THR A 416 -2.45 -21.62 -50.99
C THR A 416 -1.84 -21.54 -52.40
N LEU A 417 -0.51 -21.34 -52.51
CA LEU A 417 0.21 -21.34 -53.75
C LEU A 417 0.06 -22.75 -54.38
N GLN A 418 -0.72 -22.84 -55.44
CA GLN A 418 -0.70 -24.05 -56.27
C GLN A 418 0.53 -24.05 -57.11
N LEU A 419 1.50 -24.90 -56.75
CA LEU A 419 2.67 -25.12 -57.55
C LEU A 419 2.24 -25.81 -58.87
N PRO A 420 2.74 -25.37 -60.03
CA PRO A 420 2.45 -26.05 -61.29
C PRO A 420 2.93 -27.49 -61.24
N LYS A 421 2.08 -28.42 -61.74
CA LYS A 421 2.45 -29.84 -61.88
C LYS A 421 3.58 -29.96 -62.87
N LEU A 422 4.68 -30.59 -62.46
CA LEU A 422 5.75 -31.00 -63.37
C LEU A 422 5.21 -32.06 -64.34
N GLU A 423 5.10 -31.71 -65.62
CA GLU A 423 4.83 -32.69 -66.68
C GLU A 423 6.17 -33.32 -67.10
N LYS A 424 6.16 -34.67 -67.17
CA LYS A 424 7.31 -35.44 -67.67
C LYS A 424 7.34 -35.29 -69.19
N LEU A 425 8.43 -34.72 -69.74
CA LEU A 425 8.69 -34.72 -71.16
C LEU A 425 9.04 -36.12 -71.64
#